data_52e7c931d093f5457576df896b1638a5
#
_entry.id   52e7c931d093f5457576df896b1638a5
#
_cell.length_a   1.000
_cell.length_b   1.000
_cell.length_c   1.000
_cell.angle_alpha   90.00
_cell.angle_beta   90.00
_cell.angle_gamma   90.00
#
_symmetry.space_group_name_H-M   'P 1'
#
loop_
_entity.id
_entity.type
_entity.pdbx_description
1 polymer ?
#
loop_
_entity_poly.entity_id
_entity_poly.type
_entity_poly.pdbx_seq_one_letter_code
_entity_poly.pdbx_strand_id
1 'polypeptide(L)'
;PVQFNHATAGRCLALRVSGPEPISLELVSAASQPESLLPLRLLLLLEEQAELELSQVLLGSGSSLTSLVLEAHLGRGARLRHAVIALGEAPACLLGHLAVEQESESRYQLSTASRGWALARLEPRISQLSGAAHTQLTGLQLAEERQVAVTHSWVRFEGPDGSLEQLHKAIADGQGRSVFNGAVRVPRAAQRTNASQLSRNLLLSPQARIDTKPELEIVADDVRCAHGATVSRLQLDQLFYLQSRGIDAELAANLLKRGFCAEALQQLPAAAANWRPLERLLRQGSPLGELP
;
A
#
# COMPACT_ATOMS: atom_id res chain seq x y z
N PRO A 1 -0.26 1.52 16.65
CA PRO A 1 -0.89 2.68 15.98
C PRO A 1 -2.34 2.92 16.44
N VAL A 2 -3.20 1.87 16.52
CA VAL A 2 -4.65 2.01 16.81
C VAL A 2 -4.92 2.67 18.17
N GLN A 3 -4.31 2.18 19.23
CA GLN A 3 -4.51 2.75 20.58
C GLN A 3 -4.04 4.21 20.68
N PHE A 4 -2.90 4.52 20.03
CA PHE A 4 -2.39 5.89 19.96
C PHE A 4 -3.36 6.80 19.20
N ASN A 5 -3.84 6.37 18.05
CA ASN A 5 -4.84 7.11 17.27
C ASN A 5 -6.13 7.29 18.06
N HIS A 6 -6.61 6.24 18.73
CA HIS A 6 -7.81 6.31 19.56
C HIS A 6 -7.70 7.34 20.70
N ALA A 7 -6.53 7.43 21.33
CA ALA A 7 -6.28 8.39 22.40
C ALA A 7 -6.17 9.84 21.92
N THR A 8 -5.82 10.05 20.66
CA THR A 8 -5.51 11.38 20.10
C THR A 8 -6.56 11.92 19.12
N ALA A 9 -7.33 11.04 18.48
CA ALA A 9 -8.38 11.43 17.54
C ALA A 9 -9.64 11.85 18.26
N GLY A 10 -9.87 13.15 18.35
CA GLY A 10 -11.11 13.70 18.94
C GLY A 10 -12.35 13.55 18.05
N ARG A 11 -12.21 13.13 16.80
CA ARG A 11 -13.28 12.99 15.80
C ARG A 11 -13.05 11.76 14.93
N CYS A 12 -14.17 11.16 14.45
CA CYS A 12 -14.17 10.09 13.47
C CYS A 12 -15.06 10.51 12.30
N LEU A 13 -14.56 10.36 11.08
CA LEU A 13 -15.41 10.46 9.90
C LEU A 13 -16.05 9.09 9.65
N ALA A 14 -17.35 8.99 9.81
CA ALA A 14 -18.11 7.78 9.54
C ALA A 14 -18.92 7.94 8.24
N LEU A 15 -18.75 7.01 7.31
CA LEU A 15 -19.42 6.99 6.03
C LEU A 15 -20.16 5.66 5.85
N ARG A 16 -21.41 5.75 5.44
CA ARG A 16 -22.24 4.62 5.02
C ARG A 16 -22.55 4.77 3.54
N VAL A 17 -22.22 3.76 2.76
CA VAL A 17 -22.43 3.72 1.32
C VAL A 17 -23.46 2.65 1.02
N SER A 18 -24.51 3.01 0.30
CA SER A 18 -25.61 2.12 -0.08
C SER A 18 -25.94 2.28 -1.56
N GLY A 19 -26.46 1.20 -2.15
CA GLY A 19 -26.86 1.17 -3.56
C GLY A 19 -25.69 0.79 -4.50
N PRO A 20 -26.03 0.34 -5.73
CA PRO A 20 -25.07 -0.21 -6.68
C PRO A 20 -24.36 0.84 -7.54
N GLU A 21 -24.72 2.12 -7.42
CA GLU A 21 -24.07 3.18 -8.20
C GLU A 21 -22.69 3.48 -7.60
N PRO A 22 -21.61 3.43 -8.40
CA PRO A 22 -20.28 3.71 -7.91
C PRO A 22 -20.13 5.15 -7.41
N ILE A 23 -19.63 5.31 -6.18
CA ILE A 23 -19.30 6.60 -5.60
C ILE A 23 -17.78 6.76 -5.63
N SER A 24 -17.31 7.93 -6.05
CA SER A 24 -15.88 8.29 -5.97
C SER A 24 -15.67 9.37 -4.92
N LEU A 25 -14.77 9.11 -3.98
CA LEU A 25 -14.43 10.01 -2.88
C LEU A 25 -12.92 10.22 -2.81
N GLU A 26 -12.51 11.47 -2.72
CA GLU A 26 -11.13 11.85 -2.46
C GLU A 26 -11.02 12.52 -1.09
N LEU A 27 -10.08 12.07 -0.27
CA LEU A 27 -9.75 12.65 1.03
C LEU A 27 -8.29 13.08 1.03
N VAL A 28 -8.05 14.38 1.05
CA VAL A 28 -6.71 14.96 1.13
C VAL A 28 -6.45 15.43 2.56
N SER A 29 -5.35 14.97 3.14
CA SER A 29 -4.94 15.33 4.51
C SER A 29 -3.50 15.81 4.51
N ALA A 30 -3.25 16.98 5.07
CA ALA A 30 -1.94 17.60 5.09
C ALA A 30 -1.51 17.97 6.51
N ALA A 31 -0.32 17.53 6.92
CA ALA A 31 0.35 17.92 8.15
C ALA A 31 1.63 18.67 7.80
N SER A 32 1.65 19.98 8.03
CA SER A 32 2.77 20.85 7.63
C SER A 32 3.34 21.70 8.76
N GLN A 33 2.67 21.72 9.91
CA GLN A 33 3.15 22.51 11.05
C GLN A 33 4.22 21.75 11.83
N PRO A 34 5.28 22.40 12.29
CA PRO A 34 6.28 21.79 13.17
C PRO A 34 5.62 21.24 14.43
N GLU A 35 6.14 20.10 14.93
CA GLU A 35 5.69 19.45 16.17
C GLU A 35 4.17 19.17 16.22
N SER A 36 3.57 18.93 15.06
CA SER A 36 2.14 18.69 14.93
C SER A 36 1.78 17.21 14.86
N LEU A 37 0.61 16.86 15.40
CA LEU A 37 -0.01 15.55 15.29
C LEU A 37 -1.32 15.68 14.51
N LEU A 38 -1.43 14.93 13.42
CA LEU A 38 -2.66 14.81 12.62
C LEU A 38 -3.26 13.41 12.80
N PRO A 39 -4.19 13.21 13.75
CA PRO A 39 -4.90 11.96 13.90
C PRO A 39 -6.09 11.91 12.92
N LEU A 40 -6.12 10.90 12.08
CA LEU A 40 -7.18 10.64 11.11
C LEU A 40 -7.87 9.34 11.47
N ARG A 41 -9.18 9.39 11.70
CA ARG A 41 -9.99 8.19 11.95
C ARG A 41 -11.17 8.14 10.99
N LEU A 42 -11.27 7.04 10.25
CA LEU A 42 -12.28 6.81 9.24
C LEU A 42 -12.97 5.46 9.50
N LEU A 43 -14.28 5.48 9.53
CA LEU A 43 -15.13 4.29 9.59
C LEU A 43 -15.96 4.22 8.31
N LEU A 44 -15.87 3.10 7.58
CA LEU A 44 -16.60 2.87 6.35
C LEU A 44 -17.55 1.67 6.51
N LEU A 45 -18.79 1.85 6.19
CA LEU A 45 -19.75 0.78 6.05
C LEU A 45 -20.30 0.76 4.61
N LEU A 46 -19.88 -0.25 3.84
CA LEU A 46 -20.45 -0.52 2.52
C LEU A 46 -21.54 -1.58 2.67
N GLU A 47 -22.76 -1.21 2.34
CA GLU A 47 -23.88 -2.14 2.34
C GLU A 47 -23.77 -3.18 1.22
N GLU A 48 -24.70 -4.13 1.19
CA GLU A 48 -24.75 -5.16 0.16
C GLU A 48 -24.74 -4.53 -1.24
N GLN A 49 -23.87 -5.03 -2.14
CA GLN A 49 -23.67 -4.57 -3.52
C GLN A 49 -23.22 -3.10 -3.67
N ALA A 50 -22.90 -2.40 -2.58
CA ALA A 50 -22.44 -1.02 -2.68
C ALA A 50 -21.04 -0.93 -3.30
N GLU A 51 -20.79 0.12 -4.07
CA GLU A 51 -19.49 0.36 -4.74
C GLU A 51 -18.89 1.71 -4.31
N LEU A 52 -17.64 1.71 -3.87
CA LEU A 52 -16.88 2.91 -3.50
C LEU A 52 -15.48 2.90 -4.09
N GLU A 53 -15.10 3.99 -4.75
CA GLU A 53 -13.70 4.33 -5.02
C GLU A 53 -13.24 5.37 -3.99
N LEU A 54 -12.29 5.00 -3.13
CA LEU A 54 -11.71 5.90 -2.12
C LEU A 54 -10.26 6.21 -2.46
N SER A 55 -9.94 7.48 -2.65
CA SER A 55 -8.57 7.97 -2.77
C SER A 55 -8.20 8.77 -1.53
N GLN A 56 -7.24 8.27 -0.74
CA GLN A 56 -6.66 8.99 0.39
C GLN A 56 -5.28 9.51 0.01
N VAL A 57 -5.09 10.81 0.13
CA VAL A 57 -3.80 11.47 -0.11
C VAL A 57 -3.30 12.05 1.20
N LEU A 58 -2.15 11.58 1.64
CA LEU A 58 -1.51 11.98 2.89
C LEU A 58 -0.25 12.77 2.57
N LEU A 59 -0.23 14.03 2.99
CA LEU A 59 0.90 14.93 2.78
C LEU A 59 1.51 15.28 4.14
N GLY A 60 2.82 15.12 4.29
CA GLY A 60 3.51 15.42 5.53
C GLY A 60 4.81 16.17 5.33
N SER A 61 5.01 17.25 6.06
CA SER A 61 6.26 18.00 6.08
C SER A 61 6.57 18.52 7.49
N GLY A 62 7.81 18.99 7.67
CA GLY A 62 8.27 19.42 9.00
C GLY A 62 8.28 18.27 10.02
N SER A 63 8.41 18.59 11.30
CA SER A 63 8.40 17.60 12.41
C SER A 63 6.97 17.14 12.71
N SER A 64 6.23 16.65 11.72
CA SER A 64 4.84 16.23 11.88
C SER A 64 4.68 14.72 11.99
N LEU A 65 3.64 14.28 12.71
CA LEU A 65 3.22 12.89 12.76
C LEU A 65 1.78 12.76 12.27
N THR A 66 1.58 12.05 11.17
CA THR A 66 0.24 11.64 10.72
C THR A 66 -0.08 10.24 11.26
N SER A 67 -1.20 10.09 11.94
CA SER A 67 -1.72 8.81 12.43
C SER A 67 -3.05 8.51 11.77
N LEU A 68 -3.08 7.54 10.85
CA LEU A 68 -4.30 7.12 10.14
C LEU A 68 -4.81 5.79 10.70
N VAL A 69 -6.08 5.74 11.07
CA VAL A 69 -6.82 4.50 11.30
C VAL A 69 -8.05 4.51 10.41
N LEU A 70 -8.15 3.50 9.55
CA LEU A 70 -9.34 3.20 8.76
C LEU A 70 -9.88 1.85 9.18
N GLU A 71 -11.16 1.80 9.48
CA GLU A 71 -11.92 0.57 9.74
C GLU A 71 -13.03 0.49 8.69
N ALA A 72 -13.12 -0.61 7.94
CA ALA A 72 -14.10 -0.80 6.89
C ALA A 72 -14.79 -2.15 7.01
N HIS A 73 -16.10 -2.15 6.83
CA HIS A 73 -16.89 -3.36 6.67
C HIS A 73 -17.54 -3.37 5.28
N LEU A 74 -17.28 -4.44 4.52
CA LEU A 74 -17.81 -4.64 3.19
C LEU A 74 -18.90 -5.72 3.26
N GLY A 75 -20.14 -5.31 3.06
CA GLY A 75 -21.29 -6.19 2.96
C GLY A 75 -21.18 -7.13 1.76
N ARG A 76 -22.09 -8.10 1.68
CA ARG A 76 -22.10 -9.10 0.62
C ARG A 76 -22.05 -8.47 -0.78
N GLY A 77 -21.08 -8.91 -1.60
CA GLY A 77 -20.93 -8.41 -2.97
C GLY A 77 -20.48 -6.95 -3.09
N ALA A 78 -20.22 -6.24 -1.97
CA ALA A 78 -19.75 -4.87 -2.00
C ALA A 78 -18.34 -4.77 -2.59
N ARG A 79 -18.02 -3.63 -3.20
CA ARG A 79 -16.74 -3.38 -3.87
C ARG A 79 -16.09 -2.10 -3.34
N LEU A 80 -14.87 -2.22 -2.83
CA LEU A 80 -14.07 -1.08 -2.42
C LEU A 80 -12.74 -1.05 -3.19
N ARG A 81 -12.58 -0.02 -4.04
CA ARG A 81 -11.29 0.32 -4.65
C ARG A 81 -10.66 1.45 -3.82
N HIS A 82 -9.56 1.18 -3.17
CA HIS A 82 -8.93 2.07 -2.20
C HIS A 82 -7.49 2.38 -2.61
N ALA A 83 -7.14 3.65 -2.69
CA ALA A 83 -5.77 4.11 -2.86
C ALA A 83 -5.30 4.92 -1.65
N VAL A 84 -4.06 4.70 -1.22
CA VAL A 84 -3.36 5.52 -0.24
C VAL A 84 -2.08 6.04 -0.86
N ILE A 85 -2.06 7.32 -1.23
CA ILE A 85 -0.89 8.03 -1.74
C ILE A 85 -0.28 8.83 -0.60
N ALA A 86 0.87 8.38 -0.09
CA ALA A 86 1.54 8.97 1.06
C ALA A 86 2.84 9.65 0.63
N LEU A 87 2.83 10.97 0.55
CA LEU A 87 3.97 11.78 0.14
C LEU A 87 4.44 12.63 1.32
N GLY A 88 5.70 12.47 1.70
CA GLY A 88 6.27 13.16 2.84
C GLY A 88 7.60 13.85 2.53
N GLU A 89 8.00 14.71 3.44
CA GLU A 89 9.35 15.25 3.54
C GLU A 89 9.86 14.98 4.95
N ALA A 90 11.01 14.28 5.07
CA ALA A 90 11.62 14.07 6.38
C ALA A 90 11.91 15.44 7.05
N PRO A 91 11.66 15.60 8.36
CA PRO A 91 11.47 14.55 9.36
C PRO A 91 10.03 14.07 9.60
N ALA A 92 9.07 14.37 8.75
CA ALA A 92 7.68 13.92 8.93
C ALA A 92 7.56 12.38 9.04
N CYS A 93 6.61 11.92 9.86
CA CYS A 93 6.34 10.50 10.10
C CYS A 93 4.87 10.14 9.80
N LEU A 94 4.65 8.90 9.34
CA LEU A 94 3.32 8.33 9.06
C LEU A 94 3.15 6.98 9.75
N LEU A 95 2.06 6.83 10.49
CA LEU A 95 1.58 5.56 11.04
C LEU A 95 0.16 5.30 10.51
N GLY A 96 -0.02 4.30 9.66
CA GLY A 96 -1.30 3.93 9.07
C GLY A 96 -1.71 2.51 9.43
N HIS A 97 -2.97 2.34 9.87
CA HIS A 97 -3.61 1.05 10.12
C HIS A 97 -4.92 0.99 9.34
N LEU A 98 -5.06 -0.03 8.50
CA LEU A 98 -6.20 -0.21 7.60
C LEU A 98 -6.83 -1.57 7.89
N ALA A 99 -7.89 -1.60 8.72
CA ALA A 99 -8.62 -2.82 9.05
C ALA A 99 -9.84 -2.96 8.14
N VAL A 100 -9.96 -4.08 7.44
CA VAL A 100 -11.05 -4.35 6.51
C VAL A 100 -11.63 -5.73 6.76
N GLU A 101 -12.94 -5.76 6.99
CA GLU A 101 -13.73 -6.99 7.06
C GLU A 101 -14.54 -7.16 5.78
N GLN A 102 -14.49 -8.35 5.21
CA GLN A 102 -15.14 -8.70 3.95
C GLN A 102 -16.16 -9.81 4.16
N GLU A 103 -17.42 -9.53 3.84
CA GLU A 103 -18.44 -10.54 3.69
C GLU A 103 -18.30 -11.29 2.35
N SER A 104 -19.09 -12.32 2.14
CA SER A 104 -19.02 -13.16 0.95
C SER A 104 -19.21 -12.36 -0.35
N GLU A 105 -18.52 -12.79 -1.41
CA GLU A 105 -18.57 -12.21 -2.76
C GLU A 105 -18.07 -10.75 -2.85
N SER A 106 -17.67 -10.14 -1.71
CA SER A 106 -17.15 -8.78 -1.70
C SER A 106 -15.74 -8.70 -2.32
N ARG A 107 -15.40 -7.51 -2.80
CA ARG A 107 -14.09 -7.25 -3.43
C ARG A 107 -13.42 -6.06 -2.79
N TYR A 108 -12.23 -6.27 -2.27
CA TYR A 108 -11.38 -5.21 -1.77
C TYR A 108 -10.10 -5.10 -2.58
N GLN A 109 -9.86 -3.94 -3.14
CA GLN A 109 -8.63 -3.63 -3.87
C GLN A 109 -7.94 -2.46 -3.19
N LEU A 110 -6.73 -2.68 -2.66
CA LEU A 110 -5.89 -1.65 -2.05
C LEU A 110 -4.66 -1.40 -2.89
N SER A 111 -4.41 -0.15 -3.20
CA SER A 111 -3.15 0.31 -3.81
C SER A 111 -2.49 1.35 -2.91
N THR A 112 -1.27 1.08 -2.45
CA THR A 112 -0.51 2.01 -1.61
C THR A 112 0.74 2.50 -2.33
N ALA A 113 1.07 3.78 -2.19
CA ALA A 113 2.30 4.36 -2.70
C ALA A 113 2.88 5.33 -1.68
N SER A 114 4.14 5.14 -1.26
CA SER A 114 4.76 5.99 -0.23
C SER A 114 6.20 6.38 -0.54
N ARG A 115 6.56 7.64 -0.25
CA ARG A 115 7.92 8.17 -0.33
C ARG A 115 8.12 9.38 0.56
N GLY A 116 9.35 9.62 1.00
CA GLY A 116 9.84 10.88 1.55
C GLY A 116 9.70 11.04 3.06
N TRP A 117 8.99 10.16 3.74
CA TRP A 117 8.81 10.17 5.19
C TRP A 117 10.07 9.69 5.92
N ALA A 118 10.43 10.31 7.04
CA ALA A 118 11.48 9.76 7.91
C ALA A 118 11.11 8.34 8.37
N LEU A 119 9.84 8.13 8.72
CA LEU A 119 9.24 6.83 8.98
C LEU A 119 7.84 6.78 8.34
N ALA A 120 7.62 5.88 7.42
CA ALA A 120 6.28 5.49 6.96
C ALA A 120 5.99 4.05 7.36
N ARG A 121 4.93 3.81 8.13
CA ARG A 121 4.48 2.47 8.49
C ARG A 121 3.01 2.30 8.14
N LEU A 122 2.71 1.35 7.24
CA LEU A 122 1.36 0.98 6.83
C LEU A 122 1.07 -0.46 7.24
N GLU A 123 -0.09 -0.68 7.86
CA GLU A 123 -0.54 -1.99 8.36
C GLU A 123 -1.92 -2.35 7.78
N PRO A 124 -2.00 -2.89 6.54
CA PRO A 124 -3.23 -3.49 6.04
C PRO A 124 -3.57 -4.78 6.80
N ARG A 125 -4.77 -4.85 7.36
CA ARG A 125 -5.32 -5.98 8.11
C ARG A 125 -6.66 -6.37 7.51
N ILE A 126 -6.73 -7.51 6.83
CA ILE A 126 -7.91 -7.93 6.11
C ILE A 126 -8.42 -9.26 6.67
N SER A 127 -9.72 -9.33 6.94
CA SER A 127 -10.41 -10.55 7.34
C SER A 127 -11.52 -10.86 6.35
N GLN A 128 -11.43 -11.99 5.65
CA GLN A 128 -12.50 -12.54 4.82
C GLN A 128 -13.38 -13.43 5.70
N LEU A 129 -14.52 -12.89 6.14
CA LEU A 129 -15.34 -13.50 7.20
C LEU A 129 -16.10 -14.75 6.76
N SER A 130 -16.69 -14.73 5.56
CA SER A 130 -17.70 -15.71 5.14
C SER A 130 -17.28 -16.57 3.95
N GLY A 131 -16.11 -16.32 3.38
CA GLY A 131 -15.64 -17.02 2.16
C GLY A 131 -16.07 -16.34 0.85
N ALA A 132 -15.58 -16.86 -0.29
CA ALA A 132 -15.81 -16.33 -1.64
C ALA A 132 -15.49 -14.82 -1.82
N ALA A 133 -14.80 -14.20 -0.88
CA ALA A 133 -14.35 -12.83 -1.01
C ALA A 133 -13.04 -12.73 -1.81
N HIS A 134 -12.84 -11.60 -2.44
CA HIS A 134 -11.66 -11.34 -3.27
C HIS A 134 -10.87 -10.15 -2.74
N THR A 135 -9.59 -10.36 -2.46
CA THR A 135 -8.68 -9.30 -1.98
C THR A 135 -7.53 -9.10 -2.96
N GLN A 136 -7.25 -7.87 -3.32
CA GLN A 136 -6.07 -7.49 -4.08
C GLN A 136 -5.31 -6.40 -3.36
N LEU A 137 -4.03 -6.66 -3.03
CA LEU A 137 -3.17 -5.71 -2.33
C LEU A 137 -1.97 -5.38 -3.20
N THR A 138 -1.82 -4.11 -3.56
CA THR A 138 -0.65 -3.64 -4.31
C THR A 138 0.04 -2.53 -3.52
N GLY A 139 1.32 -2.71 -3.22
CA GLY A 139 2.12 -1.74 -2.47
C GLY A 139 3.38 -1.32 -3.22
N LEU A 140 3.67 -0.03 -3.21
CA LEU A 140 4.92 0.55 -3.66
C LEU A 140 5.48 1.47 -2.59
N GLN A 141 6.70 1.22 -2.12
CA GLN A 141 7.37 2.08 -1.16
C GLN A 141 8.80 2.40 -1.57
N LEU A 142 9.17 3.65 -1.41
CA LEU A 142 10.53 4.14 -1.65
C LEU A 142 11.12 4.66 -0.35
N ALA A 143 12.32 4.19 -0.01
CA ALA A 143 13.10 4.66 1.13
C ALA A 143 14.47 5.11 0.64
N GLU A 144 14.78 6.37 0.83
CA GLU A 144 16.03 7.00 0.39
C GLU A 144 16.75 7.61 1.60
N GLU A 145 18.02 7.94 1.47
CA GLU A 145 18.83 8.54 2.53
C GLU A 145 18.77 7.75 3.84
N ARG A 146 18.10 8.27 4.88
CA ARG A 146 17.93 7.60 6.19
C ARG A 146 16.46 7.25 6.48
N GLN A 147 15.63 7.26 5.47
CA GLN A 147 14.22 6.97 5.60
C GLN A 147 13.95 5.50 5.89
N VAL A 148 12.86 5.23 6.60
CA VAL A 148 12.40 3.88 6.91
C VAL A 148 10.96 3.72 6.39
N ALA A 149 10.76 2.84 5.42
CA ALA A 149 9.44 2.51 4.89
C ALA A 149 9.07 1.07 5.28
N VAL A 150 7.91 0.89 5.90
CA VAL A 150 7.46 -0.38 6.46
C VAL A 150 6.05 -0.69 6.00
N THR A 151 5.85 -1.89 5.45
CA THR A 151 4.51 -2.45 5.21
C THR A 151 4.39 -3.77 5.96
N HIS A 152 3.41 -3.85 6.88
CA HIS A 152 3.03 -5.09 7.56
C HIS A 152 1.61 -5.46 7.17
N SER A 153 1.42 -6.30 6.15
CA SER A 153 0.11 -6.82 5.77
C SER A 153 -0.23 -8.10 6.52
N TRP A 154 -1.51 -8.29 6.79
CA TRP A 154 -2.02 -9.50 7.37
C TRP A 154 -3.40 -9.81 6.77
N VAL A 155 -3.53 -10.99 6.17
CA VAL A 155 -4.77 -11.45 5.55
C VAL A 155 -5.20 -12.77 6.17
N ARG A 156 -6.42 -12.82 6.68
CA ARG A 156 -7.01 -14.00 7.27
C ARG A 156 -8.26 -14.42 6.51
N PHE A 157 -8.29 -15.68 6.16
CA PHE A 157 -9.47 -16.33 5.60
C PHE A 157 -10.23 -17.05 6.71
N GLU A 158 -11.55 -16.86 6.77
CA GLU A 158 -12.38 -17.57 7.77
C GLU A 158 -13.34 -18.56 7.13
N GLY A 159 -13.60 -18.44 5.82
CA GLY A 159 -14.45 -19.31 5.04
C GLY A 159 -13.79 -19.79 3.74
N PRO A 160 -14.43 -20.69 3.00
CA PRO A 160 -13.90 -21.30 1.79
C PRO A 160 -13.95 -20.34 0.58
N ASP A 161 -13.31 -20.75 -0.52
CA ASP A 161 -13.35 -20.09 -1.84
C ASP A 161 -12.81 -18.65 -1.85
N GLY A 162 -12.09 -18.23 -0.82
CA GLY A 162 -11.47 -16.92 -0.75
C GLY A 162 -10.26 -16.78 -1.67
N SER A 163 -9.98 -15.56 -2.10
CA SER A 163 -8.80 -15.29 -2.93
C SER A 163 -8.01 -14.06 -2.49
N LEU A 164 -6.69 -14.13 -2.69
CA LEU A 164 -5.75 -13.04 -2.45
C LEU A 164 -4.72 -12.94 -3.58
N GLU A 165 -4.58 -11.75 -4.12
CA GLU A 165 -3.44 -11.36 -4.96
C GLU A 165 -2.69 -10.23 -4.28
N GLN A 166 -1.43 -10.46 -3.89
CA GLN A 166 -0.61 -9.43 -3.28
C GLN A 166 0.68 -9.21 -4.06
N LEU A 167 0.91 -7.97 -4.48
CA LEU A 167 2.17 -7.50 -5.05
C LEU A 167 2.72 -6.38 -4.18
N HIS A 168 3.88 -6.59 -3.58
CA HIS A 168 4.61 -5.55 -2.88
C HIS A 168 5.91 -5.24 -3.61
N LYS A 169 6.15 -3.96 -3.90
CA LYS A 169 7.38 -3.47 -4.52
C LYS A 169 8.06 -2.44 -3.64
N ALA A 170 9.38 -2.53 -3.54
CA ALA A 170 10.16 -1.56 -2.81
C ALA A 170 11.42 -1.15 -3.56
N ILE A 171 11.78 0.12 -3.42
CA ILE A 171 13.09 0.65 -3.80
C ILE A 171 13.76 1.19 -2.55
N ALA A 172 15.02 0.79 -2.31
CA ALA A 172 15.84 1.36 -1.26
C ALA A 172 17.13 1.93 -1.86
N ASP A 173 17.46 3.17 -1.49
CA ASP A 173 18.64 3.90 -1.94
C ASP A 173 19.32 4.65 -0.79
N GLY A 174 20.56 5.14 -1.00
CA GLY A 174 21.34 5.82 0.04
C GLY A 174 21.58 4.90 1.25
N GLN A 175 21.04 5.26 2.40
CA GLN A 175 20.98 4.48 3.65
C GLN A 175 19.54 4.10 4.01
N GLY A 176 18.63 4.21 3.04
CA GLY A 176 17.21 3.92 3.21
C GLY A 176 16.95 2.45 3.57
N ARG A 177 15.94 2.24 4.41
CA ARG A 177 15.52 0.90 4.81
C ARG A 177 14.08 0.64 4.43
N SER A 178 13.85 -0.42 3.67
CA SER A 178 12.52 -0.92 3.34
C SER A 178 12.25 -2.24 4.05
N VAL A 179 11.08 -2.35 4.69
CA VAL A 179 10.64 -3.57 5.38
C VAL A 179 9.27 -3.98 4.84
N PHE A 180 9.17 -5.22 4.40
CA PHE A 180 7.91 -5.86 4.10
C PHE A 180 7.76 -7.13 4.92
N ASN A 181 6.66 -7.19 5.68
CA ASN A 181 6.22 -8.42 6.34
C ASN A 181 4.77 -8.67 5.92
N GLY A 182 4.54 -9.76 5.20
CA GLY A 182 3.22 -10.14 4.71
C GLY A 182 2.83 -11.51 5.24
N ALA A 183 1.86 -11.57 6.16
CA ALA A 183 1.36 -12.81 6.70
C ALA A 183 -0.02 -13.15 6.11
N VAL A 184 -0.18 -14.41 5.70
CA VAL A 184 -1.44 -14.96 5.19
C VAL A 184 -1.79 -16.18 6.02
N ARG A 185 -3.00 -16.18 6.60
CA ARG A 185 -3.50 -17.27 7.42
C ARG A 185 -4.68 -17.98 6.77
N VAL A 186 -4.55 -19.29 6.55
CA VAL A 186 -5.56 -20.15 5.92
C VAL A 186 -5.92 -21.29 6.88
N PRO A 187 -6.90 -21.09 7.79
CA PRO A 187 -7.35 -22.10 8.72
C PRO A 187 -8.09 -23.24 8.01
N ARG A 188 -8.38 -24.30 8.72
CA ARG A 188 -9.00 -25.53 8.17
C ARG A 188 -10.34 -25.29 7.47
N ALA A 189 -11.10 -24.29 7.93
CA ALA A 189 -12.39 -23.93 7.32
C ALA A 189 -12.24 -23.27 5.94
N ALA A 190 -11.09 -22.68 5.64
CA ALA A 190 -10.82 -21.91 4.41
C ALA A 190 -10.36 -22.81 3.25
N GLN A 191 -11.13 -23.85 2.94
CA GLN A 191 -10.86 -24.74 1.81
C GLN A 191 -11.02 -23.99 0.47
N ARG A 192 -10.35 -24.47 -0.57
CA ARG A 192 -10.33 -23.91 -1.93
C ARG A 192 -9.85 -22.44 -1.98
N THR A 193 -9.11 -22.02 -0.96
CA THR A 193 -8.44 -20.70 -0.98
C THR A 193 -7.37 -20.67 -2.08
N ASN A 194 -7.35 -19.54 -2.82
CA ASN A 194 -6.32 -19.24 -3.80
C ASN A 194 -5.59 -17.97 -3.41
N ALA A 195 -4.36 -18.08 -2.91
CA ALA A 195 -3.59 -16.94 -2.42
C ALA A 195 -2.20 -16.87 -3.07
N SER A 196 -1.87 -15.74 -3.64
CA SER A 196 -0.53 -15.44 -4.16
C SER A 196 0.03 -14.18 -3.50
N GLN A 197 1.30 -14.26 -3.05
CA GLN A 197 2.01 -13.14 -2.46
C GLN A 197 3.38 -13.00 -3.11
N LEU A 198 3.63 -11.85 -3.70
CA LEU A 198 4.89 -11.57 -4.39
C LEU A 198 5.50 -10.27 -3.86
N SER A 199 6.77 -10.35 -3.42
CA SER A 199 7.57 -9.19 -3.04
C SER A 199 8.74 -9.03 -4.01
N ARG A 200 8.78 -7.92 -4.75
CA ARG A 200 9.86 -7.57 -5.67
C ARG A 200 10.55 -6.30 -5.22
N ASN A 201 11.85 -6.36 -5.05
CA ASN A 201 12.57 -5.28 -4.39
C ASN A 201 13.82 -4.91 -5.20
N LEU A 202 14.12 -3.61 -5.22
CA LEU A 202 15.24 -3.04 -5.94
C LEU A 202 16.16 -2.30 -4.96
N LEU A 203 17.39 -2.77 -4.84
CA LEU A 203 18.42 -2.20 -3.99
C LEU A 203 19.39 -1.38 -4.85
N LEU A 204 19.44 -0.05 -4.64
CA LEU A 204 20.18 0.86 -5.50
C LEU A 204 21.56 1.25 -4.94
N SER A 205 21.75 1.16 -3.62
CA SER A 205 23.03 1.50 -2.99
C SER A 205 23.54 0.38 -2.08
N PRO A 206 24.87 0.33 -1.78
CA PRO A 206 25.45 -0.65 -0.88
C PRO A 206 25.02 -0.49 0.59
N GLN A 207 24.64 0.72 1.00
CA GLN A 207 24.26 1.03 2.38
C GLN A 207 22.76 0.94 2.61
N ALA A 208 21.96 0.85 1.55
CA ALA A 208 20.52 0.64 1.66
C ALA A 208 20.22 -0.80 2.09
N ARG A 209 19.06 -0.98 2.75
CA ARG A 209 18.63 -2.27 3.26
C ARG A 209 17.19 -2.59 2.90
N ILE A 210 16.96 -3.84 2.50
CA ILE A 210 15.63 -4.38 2.26
C ILE A 210 15.46 -5.65 3.09
N ASP A 211 14.48 -5.65 3.97
CA ASP A 211 14.03 -6.80 4.74
C ASP A 211 12.67 -7.23 4.21
N THR A 212 12.57 -8.41 3.61
CA THR A 212 11.29 -8.93 3.06
C THR A 212 10.99 -10.30 3.60
N LYS A 213 9.79 -10.47 4.19
CA LYS A 213 9.36 -11.70 4.84
C LYS A 213 7.91 -12.01 4.49
N PRO A 214 7.63 -12.69 3.36
CA PRO A 214 6.32 -13.27 3.12
C PRO A 214 6.15 -14.53 3.97
N GLU A 215 5.01 -14.67 4.65
CA GLU A 215 4.68 -15.78 5.55
C GLU A 215 3.33 -16.41 5.19
N LEU A 216 3.27 -17.73 5.11
CA LEU A 216 2.05 -18.50 4.89
C LEU A 216 1.83 -19.45 6.07
N GLU A 217 0.71 -19.29 6.78
CA GLU A 217 0.23 -20.22 7.80
C GLU A 217 -0.97 -20.98 7.23
N ILE A 218 -0.75 -22.18 6.72
CA ILE A 218 -1.75 -22.99 6.01
C ILE A 218 -2.09 -24.21 6.83
N VAL A 219 -3.36 -24.37 7.18
CA VAL A 219 -3.92 -25.53 7.90
C VAL A 219 -4.92 -26.28 7.02
N ALA A 220 -5.54 -25.63 6.04
CA ALA A 220 -6.45 -26.25 5.07
C ALA A 220 -5.69 -27.14 4.07
N ASP A 221 -6.32 -28.20 3.60
CA ASP A 221 -5.70 -29.24 2.75
C ASP A 221 -5.88 -28.94 1.26
N ASP A 222 -7.06 -28.45 0.84
CA ASP A 222 -7.39 -28.15 -0.55
C ASP A 222 -7.23 -26.65 -0.84
N VAL A 223 -6.00 -26.23 -1.12
CA VAL A 223 -5.68 -24.81 -1.38
C VAL A 223 -4.60 -24.65 -2.45
N ARG A 224 -4.56 -23.47 -3.05
CA ARG A 224 -3.50 -23.03 -3.96
C ARG A 224 -2.86 -21.78 -3.37
N CYS A 225 -1.78 -21.97 -2.62
CA CYS A 225 -1.09 -20.85 -1.98
C CYS A 225 0.37 -20.83 -2.40
N ALA A 226 0.85 -19.66 -2.82
CA ALA A 226 2.23 -19.46 -3.21
C ALA A 226 2.74 -18.11 -2.71
N HIS A 227 4.01 -18.05 -2.36
CA HIS A 227 4.69 -16.79 -2.13
C HIS A 227 6.06 -16.75 -2.80
N GLY A 228 6.55 -15.54 -3.05
CA GLY A 228 7.90 -15.32 -3.57
C GLY A 228 8.44 -13.97 -3.13
N ALA A 229 9.77 -13.92 -2.93
CA ALA A 229 10.46 -12.67 -2.66
C ALA A 229 11.75 -12.60 -3.46
N THR A 230 12.03 -11.42 -4.02
CA THR A 230 13.27 -11.14 -4.72
C THR A 230 13.84 -9.80 -4.26
N VAL A 231 15.16 -9.76 -4.11
CA VAL A 231 15.91 -8.52 -3.94
C VAL A 231 16.95 -8.47 -5.04
N SER A 232 16.85 -7.49 -5.91
CA SER A 232 17.73 -7.33 -7.07
C SER A 232 18.35 -5.94 -7.10
N ARG A 233 19.32 -5.77 -7.98
CA ARG A 233 19.86 -4.46 -8.39
C ARG A 233 19.45 -4.17 -9.82
N LEU A 234 19.66 -2.96 -10.30
CA LEU A 234 19.52 -2.66 -11.73
C LEU A 234 20.45 -3.59 -12.53
N GLN A 235 19.86 -4.26 -13.51
CA GLN A 235 20.61 -5.24 -14.31
C GLN A 235 21.54 -4.51 -15.27
N LEU A 236 22.84 -4.84 -15.18
CA LEU A 236 23.88 -4.20 -16.00
C LEU A 236 23.63 -4.41 -17.49
N ASP A 237 23.12 -5.58 -17.89
CA ASP A 237 22.81 -5.88 -19.30
C ASP A 237 21.70 -4.96 -19.84
N GLN A 238 20.68 -4.67 -19.04
CA GLN A 238 19.61 -3.73 -19.41
C GLN A 238 20.12 -2.29 -19.50
N LEU A 239 20.96 -1.87 -18.56
CA LEU A 239 21.61 -0.57 -18.62
C LEU A 239 22.50 -0.45 -19.86
N PHE A 240 23.36 -1.44 -20.11
CA PHE A 240 24.22 -1.49 -21.28
C PHE A 240 23.43 -1.46 -22.59
N TYR A 241 22.34 -2.22 -22.68
CA TYR A 241 21.46 -2.20 -23.85
C TYR A 241 20.89 -0.81 -24.13
N LEU A 242 20.38 -0.11 -23.10
CA LEU A 242 19.85 1.24 -23.26
C LEU A 242 20.95 2.23 -23.66
N GLN A 243 22.13 2.14 -23.05
CA GLN A 243 23.29 2.97 -23.40
C GLN A 243 23.79 2.75 -24.82
N SER A 244 23.78 1.51 -25.30
CA SER A 244 24.14 1.19 -26.69
C SER A 244 23.18 1.79 -27.72
N ARG A 245 21.98 2.21 -27.29
CA ARG A 245 20.98 2.93 -28.08
C ARG A 245 21.07 4.46 -27.94
N GLY A 246 22.12 4.96 -27.32
CA GLY A 246 22.36 6.40 -27.16
C GLY A 246 21.66 7.04 -25.96
N ILE A 247 21.10 6.23 -25.05
CA ILE A 247 20.48 6.73 -23.81
C ILE A 247 21.59 6.86 -22.76
N ASP A 248 21.74 8.04 -22.15
CA ASP A 248 22.74 8.22 -21.10
C ASP A 248 22.44 7.34 -19.86
N ALA A 249 23.46 7.14 -19.01
CA ALA A 249 23.39 6.20 -17.89
C ALA A 249 22.32 6.57 -16.87
N GLU A 250 22.16 7.86 -16.57
CA GLU A 250 21.17 8.34 -15.60
C GLU A 250 19.75 8.15 -16.12
N LEU A 251 19.51 8.54 -17.37
CA LEU A 251 18.20 8.36 -18.01
C LEU A 251 17.85 6.86 -18.14
N ALA A 252 18.83 6.02 -18.50
CA ALA A 252 18.65 4.57 -18.57
C ALA A 252 18.22 3.98 -17.20
N ALA A 253 18.91 4.36 -16.13
CA ALA A 253 18.57 3.93 -14.79
C ALA A 253 17.16 4.43 -14.36
N ASN A 254 16.81 5.67 -14.69
CA ASN A 254 15.50 6.23 -14.42
C ASN A 254 14.37 5.54 -15.19
N LEU A 255 14.59 5.17 -16.45
CA LEU A 255 13.62 4.41 -17.24
C LEU A 255 13.36 3.02 -16.63
N LEU A 256 14.40 2.32 -16.18
CA LEU A 256 14.26 1.01 -15.53
C LEU A 256 13.52 1.13 -14.18
N LYS A 257 13.84 2.13 -13.35
CA LYS A 257 13.10 2.44 -12.12
C LYS A 257 11.64 2.76 -12.41
N ARG A 258 11.36 3.56 -13.45
CA ARG A 258 10.01 3.91 -13.86
C ARG A 258 9.20 2.68 -14.27
N GLY A 259 9.76 1.80 -15.08
CA GLY A 259 9.13 0.53 -15.46
C GLY A 259 8.86 -0.38 -14.27
N PHE A 260 9.81 -0.44 -13.33
CA PHE A 260 9.64 -1.19 -12.08
C PHE A 260 8.47 -0.66 -11.24
N CYS A 261 8.35 0.66 -11.05
CA CYS A 261 7.29 1.26 -10.25
C CYS A 261 5.92 1.23 -10.94
N ALA A 262 5.87 1.39 -12.26
CA ALA A 262 4.63 1.52 -13.01
C ALA A 262 3.67 0.33 -12.82
N GLU A 263 4.20 -0.89 -12.75
CA GLU A 263 3.41 -2.11 -12.54
C GLU A 263 2.53 -2.03 -11.27
N ALA A 264 3.05 -1.45 -10.19
CA ALA A 264 2.31 -1.32 -8.93
C ALA A 264 1.23 -0.22 -8.94
N LEU A 265 1.26 0.67 -9.92
CA LEU A 265 0.37 1.84 -9.99
C LEU A 265 -0.69 1.72 -11.10
N GLN A 266 -0.77 0.57 -11.79
CA GLN A 266 -1.68 0.39 -12.94
C GLN A 266 -3.17 0.41 -12.59
N GLN A 267 -3.52 0.08 -11.35
CA GLN A 267 -4.91 -0.13 -10.93
C GLN A 267 -5.42 0.93 -9.96
N LEU A 268 -4.81 2.11 -9.96
CA LEU A 268 -5.24 3.20 -9.11
C LEU A 268 -6.64 3.71 -9.50
N PRO A 269 -7.51 4.09 -8.54
CA PRO A 269 -8.68 4.91 -8.79
C PRO A 269 -8.32 6.20 -9.54
N ALA A 270 -9.27 6.71 -10.34
CA ALA A 270 -9.00 7.88 -11.19
C ALA A 270 -8.54 9.11 -10.39
N ALA A 271 -9.16 9.40 -9.24
CA ALA A 271 -8.78 10.51 -8.37
C ALA A 271 -7.33 10.38 -7.88
N ALA A 272 -6.91 9.16 -7.46
CA ALA A 272 -5.52 8.92 -7.05
C ALA A 272 -4.54 9.04 -8.23
N ALA A 273 -4.92 8.65 -9.43
CA ALA A 273 -4.10 8.78 -10.63
C ALA A 273 -3.83 10.25 -11.01
N ASN A 274 -4.78 11.17 -10.74
CA ASN A 274 -4.62 12.61 -10.97
C ASN A 274 -3.46 13.22 -10.17
N TRP A 275 -3.08 12.61 -9.07
CA TRP A 275 -1.90 13.00 -8.27
C TRP A 275 -0.57 12.62 -8.92
N ARG A 276 -0.59 11.92 -10.06
CA ARG A 276 0.60 11.49 -10.79
C ARG A 276 1.64 10.81 -9.87
N PRO A 277 1.25 9.77 -9.13
CA PRO A 277 2.11 9.19 -8.10
C PRO A 277 3.43 8.67 -8.67
N LEU A 278 3.47 8.16 -9.89
CA LEU A 278 4.71 7.70 -10.50
C LEU A 278 5.74 8.82 -10.66
N GLU A 279 5.30 9.98 -11.14
CA GLU A 279 6.15 11.16 -11.31
C GLU A 279 6.64 11.69 -9.97
N ARG A 280 5.76 11.75 -8.97
CA ARG A 280 6.09 12.24 -7.62
C ARG A 280 7.03 11.32 -6.87
N LEU A 281 6.83 10.01 -6.99
CA LEU A 281 7.69 9.00 -6.37
C LEU A 281 9.11 8.98 -6.98
N LEU A 282 9.26 9.31 -8.25
CA LEU A 282 10.55 9.27 -8.95
C LEU A 282 11.17 10.64 -9.20
N ARG A 283 10.52 11.71 -8.74
CA ARG A 283 11.05 13.06 -8.87
C ARG A 283 12.35 13.23 -8.07
N GLN A 284 13.32 13.97 -8.60
CA GLN A 284 14.47 14.41 -7.82
C GLN A 284 14.02 15.44 -6.77
N GLY A 285 14.48 15.30 -5.52
CA GLY A 285 14.09 16.15 -4.41
C GLY A 285 12.72 15.80 -3.80
N SER A 286 12.01 16.81 -3.30
CA SER A 286 10.74 16.63 -2.59
C SER A 286 9.64 16.00 -3.44
N PRO A 287 8.95 14.95 -2.95
CA PRO A 287 7.79 14.38 -3.62
C PRO A 287 6.54 15.27 -3.51
N LEU A 288 6.52 16.25 -2.61
CA LEU A 288 5.39 17.15 -2.44
C LEU A 288 5.24 18.11 -3.65
N GLY A 289 6.31 18.75 -4.07
CA GLY A 289 6.31 19.63 -5.24
C GLY A 289 5.14 20.64 -5.27
N GLU A 290 4.77 21.10 -6.46
CA GLU A 290 3.51 21.83 -6.65
C GLU A 290 2.32 20.87 -6.50
N LEU A 291 1.40 21.21 -5.60
CA LEU A 291 0.15 20.47 -5.42
C LEU A 291 -0.79 20.73 -6.61
N PRO A 292 -1.61 19.76 -7.01
CA PRO A 292 -2.55 19.92 -8.12
C PRO A 292 -3.66 20.93 -7.80
#